data_6085973dd5ea1df30e29f071c68ac1e4
#
_entry.id   6085973dd5ea1df30e29f071c68ac1e4
#
_cell.length_a   1.000
_cell.length_b   1.000
_cell.length_c   1.000
_cell.angle_alpha   90.00
_cell.angle_beta   90.00
_cell.angle_gamma   90.00
#
_symmetry.space_group_name_H-M   'P 1'
#
loop_
_entity.id
_entity.type
_entity.pdbx_description
1 polymer ?
#
loop_
_entity_poly.entity_id
_entity_poly.type
_entity_poly.pdbx_seq_one_letter_code
_entity_poly.pdbx_strand_id
1 'polypeptide(L)'
;MDDLPGYEGLRVHYVDEGPQNAVRTYLCLHGQPSWSYLYRKMIPVFLDSGARVIAPDWLGFGRSDKPVADETYTFHFHRNMMLELVKRLDLQQVTLVCQDWGGLLGLTLPPDMPDRFERLIVMNTTLATGTSPSDGFNAWKTYSASQPDMDVAALMKRGMPVLSDAEAAAYGAPFPDATYKAGVRRFPELVMVEPDMEGVETSQRAADWWARDWQGETFMAVGGADPVLGPPVMEKLRAQIRGCPEPMIIEEAGHFVQEWGAPVARAALEAFGEL
;
A
#
# COMPACT_ATOMS: atom_id res chain seq x y z
N MET A 1 -1.84 11.08 -15.74
CA MET A 1 -0.73 12.05 -15.58
C MET A 1 0.49 11.45 -16.24
N ASP A 2 1.16 12.17 -17.12
CA ASP A 2 2.32 11.72 -17.91
C ASP A 2 3.45 12.79 -17.92
N ASP A 3 3.26 13.80 -17.09
CA ASP A 3 4.15 14.95 -16.91
C ASP A 3 4.66 15.07 -15.46
N LEU A 4 4.71 13.94 -14.72
CA LEU A 4 5.20 13.95 -13.34
C LEU A 4 6.71 14.18 -13.35
N PRO A 5 7.25 15.17 -12.58
CA PRO A 5 8.66 15.49 -12.57
C PRO A 5 9.57 14.28 -12.28
N GLY A 6 10.52 14.02 -13.19
CA GLY A 6 11.43 12.87 -13.13
C GLY A 6 10.83 11.56 -13.69
N TYR A 7 9.58 11.60 -14.18
CA TYR A 7 8.85 10.46 -14.75
C TYR A 7 8.18 10.82 -16.07
N GLU A 8 8.66 11.86 -16.73
CA GLU A 8 8.10 12.39 -17.98
C GLU A 8 8.00 11.28 -19.03
N GLY A 9 6.81 11.17 -19.64
CA GLY A 9 6.51 10.15 -20.63
C GLY A 9 6.09 8.79 -20.06
N LEU A 10 6.12 8.61 -18.72
CA LEU A 10 5.49 7.49 -18.04
C LEU A 10 4.13 7.91 -17.49
N ARG A 11 3.07 7.25 -17.94
CA ARG A 11 1.73 7.52 -17.47
C ARG A 11 1.51 6.91 -16.09
N VAL A 12 1.25 7.75 -15.09
CA VAL A 12 0.76 7.36 -13.77
C VAL A 12 -0.76 7.48 -13.77
N HIS A 13 -1.45 6.36 -13.58
CA HIS A 13 -2.89 6.32 -13.37
C HIS A 13 -3.21 6.47 -11.88
N TYR A 14 -4.28 7.16 -11.57
CA TYR A 14 -4.85 7.23 -10.22
C TYR A 14 -6.36 7.44 -10.31
N VAL A 15 -7.08 6.92 -9.32
CA VAL A 15 -8.47 7.27 -9.05
C VAL A 15 -8.45 8.60 -8.30
N ASP A 16 -9.33 9.53 -8.68
CA ASP A 16 -9.50 10.83 -8.04
C ASP A 16 -11.01 11.10 -7.97
N GLU A 17 -11.59 10.82 -6.82
CA GLU A 17 -13.03 10.89 -6.60
C GLU A 17 -13.36 11.79 -5.40
N GLY A 18 -14.54 12.39 -5.44
CA GLY A 18 -15.01 13.32 -4.42
C GLY A 18 -14.70 14.79 -4.72
N PRO A 19 -15.08 15.70 -3.81
CA PRO A 19 -14.90 17.15 -4.04
C PRO A 19 -13.42 17.54 -4.06
N GLN A 20 -13.00 18.30 -5.07
CA GLN A 20 -11.63 18.80 -5.19
C GLN A 20 -11.21 19.73 -4.04
N ASN A 21 -12.19 20.36 -3.39
CA ASN A 21 -12.01 21.24 -2.24
C ASN A 21 -12.42 20.55 -0.91
N ALA A 22 -12.47 19.23 -0.87
CA ALA A 22 -12.70 18.50 0.37
C ALA A 22 -11.64 18.88 1.41
N VAL A 23 -12.05 18.98 2.67
CA VAL A 23 -11.14 19.27 3.79
C VAL A 23 -10.13 18.14 3.95
N ARG A 24 -10.54 16.90 3.71
CA ARG A 24 -9.70 15.70 3.92
C ARG A 24 -9.48 14.93 2.63
N THR A 25 -8.30 14.35 2.51
CA THR A 25 -7.95 13.48 1.40
C THR A 25 -7.49 12.11 1.92
N TYR A 26 -8.12 11.03 1.46
CA TYR A 26 -7.66 9.67 1.69
C TYR A 26 -6.72 9.27 0.56
N LEU A 27 -5.43 9.07 0.87
CA LEU A 27 -4.43 8.56 -0.07
C LEU A 27 -4.29 7.05 0.12
N CYS A 28 -4.86 6.28 -0.81
CA CYS A 28 -4.97 4.83 -0.73
C CYS A 28 -3.86 4.15 -1.54
N LEU A 29 -2.85 3.60 -0.86
CA LEU A 29 -1.68 2.99 -1.48
C LEU A 29 -1.76 1.47 -1.44
N HIS A 30 -1.88 0.86 -2.61
CA HIS A 30 -1.97 -0.59 -2.77
C HIS A 30 -0.60 -1.29 -2.68
N GLY A 31 -0.63 -2.62 -2.52
CA GLY A 31 0.54 -3.48 -2.53
C GLY A 31 0.68 -4.34 -3.79
N GLN A 32 1.62 -5.28 -3.75
CA GLN A 32 1.94 -6.18 -4.83
C GLN A 32 1.19 -7.52 -4.65
N PRO A 33 0.58 -8.12 -5.70
CA PRO A 33 0.51 -7.66 -7.09
C PRO A 33 -0.82 -6.96 -7.44
N SER A 34 -1.40 -6.26 -6.48
CA SER A 34 -2.71 -5.58 -6.65
C SER A 34 -2.58 -4.22 -7.39
N TRP A 35 -3.64 -3.46 -7.40
CA TRP A 35 -3.74 -2.11 -7.95
C TRP A 35 -4.89 -1.35 -7.27
N SER A 36 -5.19 -0.13 -7.65
CA SER A 36 -6.22 0.71 -7.01
C SER A 36 -7.59 0.03 -6.87
N TYR A 37 -7.90 -0.98 -7.70
CA TYR A 37 -9.09 -1.82 -7.59
C TYR A 37 -9.25 -2.48 -6.20
N LEU A 38 -8.15 -2.71 -5.50
CA LEU A 38 -8.14 -3.24 -4.13
C LEU A 38 -9.00 -2.39 -3.19
N TYR A 39 -9.03 -1.07 -3.39
CA TYR A 39 -9.74 -0.13 -2.53
C TYR A 39 -11.21 0.10 -2.92
N ARG A 40 -11.75 -0.60 -3.95
CA ARG A 40 -13.11 -0.40 -4.46
C ARG A 40 -14.23 -0.51 -3.42
N LYS A 41 -14.00 -1.25 -2.32
CA LYS A 41 -14.96 -1.41 -1.23
C LYS A 41 -14.81 -0.36 -0.13
N MET A 42 -13.65 0.31 -0.03
CA MET A 42 -13.38 1.37 0.94
C MET A 42 -13.72 2.76 0.38
N ILE A 43 -13.43 3.00 -0.89
CA ILE A 43 -13.62 4.29 -1.56
C ILE A 43 -15.03 4.85 -1.35
N PRO A 44 -16.14 4.11 -1.60
CA PRO A 44 -17.48 4.66 -1.39
C PRO A 44 -17.73 5.12 0.04
N VAL A 45 -17.19 4.41 1.03
CA VAL A 45 -17.34 4.76 2.45
C VAL A 45 -16.62 6.06 2.79
N PHE A 46 -15.42 6.26 2.27
CA PHE A 46 -14.68 7.52 2.45
C PHE A 46 -15.37 8.69 1.73
N LEU A 47 -15.94 8.45 0.54
CA LEU A 47 -16.70 9.47 -0.20
C LEU A 47 -17.98 9.89 0.53
N ASP A 48 -18.65 8.96 1.19
CA ASP A 48 -19.86 9.24 1.99
C ASP A 48 -19.57 10.19 3.16
N SER A 49 -18.32 10.26 3.66
CA SER A 49 -17.88 11.26 4.67
C SER A 49 -17.63 12.66 4.08
N GLY A 50 -17.79 12.83 2.77
CA GLY A 50 -17.51 14.10 2.06
C GLY A 50 -16.02 14.34 1.75
N ALA A 51 -15.17 13.34 1.91
CA ALA A 51 -13.75 13.42 1.63
C ALA A 51 -13.42 13.25 0.14
N ARG A 52 -12.21 13.63 -0.26
CA ARG A 52 -11.60 13.27 -1.54
C ARG A 52 -10.81 11.98 -1.37
N VAL A 53 -10.84 11.11 -2.37
CA VAL A 53 -10.06 9.87 -2.38
C VAL A 53 -9.12 9.84 -3.58
N ILE A 54 -7.84 9.65 -3.31
CA ILE A 54 -6.79 9.46 -4.30
C ILE A 54 -6.26 8.03 -4.15
N ALA A 55 -6.39 7.21 -5.18
CA ALA A 55 -5.85 5.85 -5.19
C ALA A 55 -4.98 5.64 -6.44
N PRO A 56 -3.67 5.90 -6.35
CA PRO A 56 -2.75 5.72 -7.46
C PRO A 56 -2.43 4.25 -7.70
N ASP A 57 -2.14 3.93 -8.95
CA ASP A 57 -1.47 2.69 -9.34
C ASP A 57 0.03 2.93 -9.42
N TRP A 58 0.84 2.14 -8.71
CA TRP A 58 2.29 2.18 -8.88
C TRP A 58 2.69 1.94 -10.34
N LEU A 59 3.76 2.59 -10.82
CA LEU A 59 4.36 2.20 -12.10
C LEU A 59 4.69 0.71 -12.07
N GLY A 60 4.31 -0.02 -13.13
CA GLY A 60 4.40 -1.48 -13.16
C GLY A 60 3.11 -2.20 -12.77
N PHE A 61 2.08 -1.48 -12.28
CA PHE A 61 0.83 -2.07 -11.78
C PHE A 61 -0.40 -1.37 -12.35
N GLY A 62 -1.55 -2.01 -12.20
CA GLY A 62 -2.85 -1.46 -12.54
C GLY A 62 -2.89 -0.88 -13.95
N ARG A 63 -3.35 0.35 -14.05
CA ARG A 63 -3.51 1.11 -15.31
C ARG A 63 -2.36 2.08 -15.57
N SER A 64 -1.35 2.13 -14.68
CA SER A 64 -0.09 2.85 -14.90
C SER A 64 0.78 2.12 -15.93
N ASP A 65 1.70 2.86 -16.54
CA ASP A 65 2.66 2.28 -17.48
C ASP A 65 3.58 1.26 -16.78
N LYS A 66 4.06 0.30 -17.55
CA LYS A 66 4.84 -0.85 -17.09
C LYS A 66 6.15 -0.95 -17.85
N PRO A 67 7.20 -0.24 -17.40
CA PRO A 67 8.54 -0.47 -17.91
C PRO A 67 8.88 -1.96 -17.94
N VAL A 68 9.46 -2.45 -19.03
CA VAL A 68 9.72 -3.89 -19.17
C VAL A 68 11.04 -4.34 -18.55
N ALA A 69 11.95 -3.39 -18.28
CA ALA A 69 13.24 -3.64 -17.67
C ALA A 69 13.10 -3.76 -16.16
N ASP A 70 13.42 -4.93 -15.60
CA ASP A 70 13.30 -5.24 -14.18
C ASP A 70 14.12 -4.26 -13.31
N GLU A 71 15.29 -3.80 -13.78
CA GLU A 71 16.18 -2.85 -13.12
C GLU A 71 15.60 -1.43 -12.97
N THR A 72 14.56 -1.08 -13.72
CA THR A 72 13.83 0.19 -13.53
C THR A 72 13.14 0.26 -12.18
N TYR A 73 12.74 -0.89 -11.66
CA TYR A 73 11.99 -0.99 -10.41
C TYR A 73 12.96 -0.99 -9.24
N THR A 74 13.02 0.14 -8.52
CA THR A 74 13.78 0.29 -7.28
C THR A 74 12.91 0.90 -6.18
N PHE A 75 13.36 0.82 -4.94
CA PHE A 75 12.66 1.45 -3.81
C PHE A 75 12.51 2.96 -4.02
N HIS A 76 13.61 3.64 -4.36
CA HIS A 76 13.58 5.09 -4.54
C HIS A 76 12.81 5.52 -5.79
N PHE A 77 12.83 4.73 -6.86
CA PHE A 77 12.02 5.00 -8.04
C PHE A 77 10.53 5.15 -7.68
N HIS A 78 9.97 4.18 -6.94
CA HIS A 78 8.55 4.22 -6.57
C HIS A 78 8.25 5.24 -5.46
N ARG A 79 9.14 5.32 -4.46
CA ARG A 79 8.97 6.28 -3.38
C ARG A 79 8.96 7.72 -3.89
N ASN A 80 9.94 8.08 -4.72
CA ASN A 80 10.04 9.45 -5.25
C ASN A 80 8.89 9.78 -6.18
N MET A 81 8.41 8.82 -6.99
CA MET A 81 7.19 8.98 -7.78
C MET A 81 6.01 9.41 -6.90
N MET A 82 5.82 8.77 -5.76
CA MET A 82 4.71 9.10 -4.87
C MET A 82 4.88 10.45 -4.18
N LEU A 83 6.10 10.81 -3.79
CA LEU A 83 6.39 12.15 -3.26
C LEU A 83 6.04 13.24 -4.28
N GLU A 84 6.43 13.04 -5.54
CA GLU A 84 6.10 13.99 -6.61
C GLU A 84 4.59 14.03 -6.92
N LEU A 85 3.89 12.88 -6.85
CA LEU A 85 2.43 12.85 -7.01
C LEU A 85 1.72 13.65 -5.90
N VAL A 86 2.11 13.45 -4.64
CA VAL A 86 1.56 14.20 -3.49
C VAL A 86 1.78 15.70 -3.65
N LYS A 87 2.96 16.12 -4.09
CA LYS A 87 3.29 17.52 -4.38
C LYS A 87 2.48 18.06 -5.56
N ARG A 88 2.44 17.34 -6.67
CA ARG A 88 1.80 17.73 -7.93
C ARG A 88 0.29 17.91 -7.79
N LEU A 89 -0.36 17.08 -6.96
CA LEU A 89 -1.78 17.18 -6.62
C LEU A 89 -2.04 18.11 -5.43
N ASP A 90 -0.98 18.66 -4.83
CA ASP A 90 -1.02 19.51 -3.63
C ASP A 90 -1.90 18.92 -2.52
N LEU A 91 -1.73 17.63 -2.24
CA LEU A 91 -2.56 16.95 -1.24
C LEU A 91 -2.26 17.50 0.15
N GLN A 92 -3.32 17.87 0.86
CA GLN A 92 -3.28 18.40 2.23
C GLN A 92 -4.23 17.60 3.12
N GLN A 93 -4.01 17.65 4.44
CA GLN A 93 -4.82 16.95 5.46
C GLN A 93 -5.04 15.48 5.08
N VAL A 94 -3.92 14.83 4.72
CA VAL A 94 -3.93 13.48 4.17
C VAL A 94 -4.13 12.45 5.28
N THR A 95 -5.11 11.58 5.10
CA THR A 95 -5.18 10.28 5.75
C THR A 95 -4.48 9.28 4.83
N LEU A 96 -3.31 8.79 5.27
CA LEU A 96 -2.62 7.71 4.57
C LEU A 96 -3.35 6.39 4.83
N VAL A 97 -3.77 5.72 3.76
CA VAL A 97 -4.39 4.38 3.82
C VAL A 97 -3.48 3.41 3.08
N CYS A 98 -2.87 2.48 3.80
CA CYS A 98 -1.82 1.67 3.21
C CYS A 98 -1.82 0.20 3.67
N GLN A 99 -1.32 -0.66 2.80
CA GLN A 99 -1.15 -2.09 3.02
C GLN A 99 0.01 -2.60 2.17
N ASP A 100 0.74 -3.62 2.62
CA ASP A 100 1.84 -4.27 1.90
C ASP A 100 2.88 -3.24 1.40
N TRP A 101 3.21 -3.21 0.12
CA TRP A 101 4.10 -2.22 -0.48
C TRP A 101 3.57 -0.78 -0.36
N GLY A 102 2.24 -0.61 -0.33
CA GLY A 102 1.65 0.68 0.00
C GLY A 102 2.08 1.20 1.36
N GLY A 103 2.34 0.31 2.32
CA GLY A 103 2.91 0.65 3.61
C GLY A 103 4.43 0.74 3.60
N LEU A 104 5.15 -0.22 2.98
CA LEU A 104 6.62 -0.16 2.88
C LEU A 104 7.12 1.18 2.32
N LEU A 105 6.46 1.70 1.30
CA LEU A 105 6.77 3.00 0.70
C LEU A 105 6.02 4.15 1.39
N GLY A 106 4.71 3.97 1.61
CA GLY A 106 3.84 5.03 2.14
C GLY A 106 4.22 5.52 3.52
N LEU A 107 4.61 4.63 4.43
CA LEU A 107 5.07 5.00 5.78
C LEU A 107 6.37 5.81 5.77
N THR A 108 7.08 5.88 4.65
CA THR A 108 8.28 6.71 4.51
C THR A 108 8.01 8.12 3.98
N LEU A 109 6.77 8.43 3.58
CA LEU A 109 6.42 9.74 3.01
C LEU A 109 6.21 10.83 4.08
N PRO A 110 5.47 10.56 5.20
CA PRO A 110 5.19 11.58 6.20
C PRO A 110 6.43 12.24 6.82
N PRO A 111 7.55 11.53 7.08
CA PRO A 111 8.76 12.17 7.59
C PRO A 111 9.33 13.28 6.71
N ASP A 112 9.11 13.21 5.39
CA ASP A 112 9.59 14.24 4.44
C ASP A 112 8.55 15.35 4.19
N MET A 113 7.29 15.13 4.60
CA MET A 113 6.17 16.06 4.39
C MET A 113 5.21 16.06 5.62
N PRO A 114 5.74 16.27 6.84
CA PRO A 114 4.96 16.04 8.08
C PRO A 114 3.68 16.87 8.14
N ASP A 115 3.71 18.09 7.63
CA ASP A 115 2.56 19.02 7.67
C ASP A 115 1.40 18.60 6.75
N ARG A 116 1.59 17.61 5.86
CA ARG A 116 0.56 17.15 4.93
C ARG A 116 -0.24 15.97 5.45
N PHE A 117 0.31 15.20 6.41
CA PHE A 117 -0.28 13.96 6.91
C PHE A 117 -0.81 14.15 8.33
N GLU A 118 -2.10 13.87 8.51
CA GLU A 118 -2.78 14.03 9.80
C GLU A 118 -3.26 12.71 10.40
N ARG A 119 -3.49 11.70 9.54
CA ARG A 119 -4.04 10.41 9.97
C ARG A 119 -3.42 9.23 9.22
N LEU A 120 -3.51 8.07 9.86
CA LEU A 120 -3.03 6.80 9.30
C LEU A 120 -4.10 5.72 9.47
N ILE A 121 -4.44 5.06 8.37
CA ILE A 121 -5.13 3.76 8.35
C ILE A 121 -4.13 2.74 7.81
N VAL A 122 -3.68 1.83 8.66
CA VAL A 122 -2.63 0.86 8.31
C VAL A 122 -3.13 -0.56 8.43
N MET A 123 -2.87 -1.35 7.39
CA MET A 123 -3.28 -2.76 7.27
C MET A 123 -2.10 -3.60 6.81
N ASN A 124 -1.99 -4.82 7.26
CA ASN A 124 -0.99 -5.85 6.93
C ASN A 124 0.21 -5.35 6.11
N THR A 125 1.16 -4.71 6.79
CA THR A 125 2.38 -4.13 6.22
C THR A 125 3.51 -4.11 7.25
N THR A 126 4.64 -3.52 6.88
CA THR A 126 5.79 -3.32 7.76
C THR A 126 6.66 -2.14 7.27
N LEU A 127 7.54 -1.65 8.12
CA LEU A 127 8.75 -0.92 7.72
C LEU A 127 9.90 -1.92 7.61
N ALA A 128 10.42 -2.11 6.39
CA ALA A 128 11.53 -3.03 6.15
C ALA A 128 12.86 -2.31 6.47
N THR A 129 13.49 -2.70 7.57
CA THR A 129 14.66 -2.00 8.14
C THR A 129 15.96 -2.82 8.07
N GLY A 130 16.05 -3.75 7.12
CA GLY A 130 17.25 -4.58 6.89
C GLY A 130 17.19 -5.95 7.55
N THR A 131 15.99 -6.43 7.87
CA THR A 131 15.76 -7.79 8.35
C THR A 131 14.46 -8.32 7.77
N SER A 132 14.39 -9.65 7.56
CA SER A 132 13.15 -10.27 7.07
C SER A 132 12.00 -10.07 8.06
N PRO A 133 10.80 -9.70 7.59
CA PRO A 133 9.65 -9.49 8.47
C PRO A 133 9.12 -10.80 9.06
N SER A 134 9.18 -11.91 8.32
CA SER A 134 8.63 -13.20 8.74
C SER A 134 9.14 -14.37 7.88
N ASP A 135 8.99 -15.60 8.39
CA ASP A 135 9.22 -16.82 7.60
C ASP A 135 8.21 -16.95 6.45
N GLY A 136 6.98 -16.46 6.65
CA GLY A 136 5.97 -16.39 5.60
C GLY A 136 6.40 -15.53 4.43
N PHE A 137 7.04 -14.38 4.71
CA PHE A 137 7.63 -13.55 3.66
C PHE A 137 8.78 -14.28 2.94
N ASN A 138 9.66 -14.98 3.63
CA ASN A 138 10.75 -15.74 3.01
C ASN A 138 10.22 -16.82 2.07
N ALA A 139 9.16 -17.51 2.48
CA ALA A 139 8.47 -18.49 1.64
C ALA A 139 7.80 -17.83 0.41
N TRP A 140 7.16 -16.68 0.62
CA TRP A 140 6.57 -15.88 -0.47
C TRP A 140 7.63 -15.44 -1.49
N LYS A 141 8.76 -14.87 -1.04
CA LYS A 141 9.87 -14.45 -1.91
C LYS A 141 10.39 -15.60 -2.76
N THR A 142 10.60 -16.76 -2.14
CA THR A 142 11.06 -17.98 -2.84
C THR A 142 10.03 -18.45 -3.87
N TYR A 143 8.75 -18.49 -3.50
CA TYR A 143 7.67 -18.85 -4.41
C TYR A 143 7.59 -17.87 -5.59
N SER A 144 7.58 -16.58 -5.33
CA SER A 144 7.50 -15.53 -6.36
C SER A 144 8.64 -15.64 -7.37
N ALA A 145 9.87 -15.84 -6.90
CA ALA A 145 11.04 -16.03 -7.76
C ALA A 145 10.93 -17.26 -8.68
N SER A 146 10.20 -18.29 -8.27
CA SER A 146 9.94 -19.49 -9.07
C SER A 146 8.85 -19.30 -10.14
N GLN A 147 8.15 -18.15 -10.15
CA GLN A 147 7.00 -17.87 -11.00
C GLN A 147 7.23 -16.60 -11.86
N PRO A 148 8.12 -16.62 -12.87
CA PRO A 148 8.45 -15.41 -13.64
C PRO A 148 7.26 -14.87 -14.46
N ASP A 149 6.30 -15.71 -14.79
CA ASP A 149 5.02 -15.35 -15.43
C ASP A 149 3.84 -15.69 -14.51
N MET A 150 3.86 -15.17 -13.29
CA MET A 150 2.86 -15.44 -12.26
C MET A 150 1.42 -15.16 -12.76
N ASP A 151 0.52 -16.13 -12.61
CA ASP A 151 -0.91 -15.91 -12.80
C ASP A 151 -1.46 -15.10 -11.62
N VAL A 152 -1.58 -13.79 -11.82
CA VAL A 152 -2.05 -12.86 -10.78
C VAL A 152 -3.50 -13.15 -10.40
N ALA A 153 -4.39 -13.45 -11.36
CA ALA A 153 -5.79 -13.78 -11.07
C ALA A 153 -5.91 -15.02 -10.19
N ALA A 154 -5.19 -16.08 -10.53
CA ALA A 154 -5.18 -17.32 -9.74
C ALA A 154 -4.56 -17.11 -8.36
N LEU A 155 -3.49 -16.30 -8.26
CA LEU A 155 -2.87 -15.95 -6.98
C LEU A 155 -3.87 -15.23 -6.06
N MET A 156 -4.54 -14.18 -6.58
CA MET A 156 -5.48 -13.38 -5.82
C MET A 156 -6.69 -14.23 -5.39
N LYS A 157 -7.23 -15.08 -6.27
CA LYS A 157 -8.33 -16.00 -5.94
C LYS A 157 -7.94 -16.97 -4.82
N ARG A 158 -6.72 -17.51 -4.86
CA ARG A 158 -6.21 -18.43 -3.83
C ARG A 158 -6.02 -17.72 -2.49
N GLY A 159 -5.49 -16.50 -2.51
CA GLY A 159 -5.25 -15.69 -1.30
C GLY A 159 -6.53 -15.10 -0.70
N MET A 160 -7.58 -14.97 -1.51
CA MET A 160 -8.87 -14.39 -1.12
C MET A 160 -10.02 -15.22 -1.68
N PRO A 161 -10.38 -16.34 -1.02
CA PRO A 161 -11.46 -17.22 -1.49
C PRO A 161 -12.83 -16.53 -1.62
N VAL A 162 -13.02 -15.37 -0.97
CA VAL A 162 -14.24 -14.56 -1.05
C VAL A 162 -14.46 -13.90 -2.42
N LEU A 163 -13.39 -13.79 -3.25
CA LEU A 163 -13.51 -13.21 -4.58
C LEU A 163 -14.38 -14.09 -5.49
N SER A 164 -15.24 -13.47 -6.29
CA SER A 164 -15.80 -14.10 -7.48
C SER A 164 -14.72 -14.29 -8.54
N ASP A 165 -14.97 -15.13 -9.54
CA ASP A 165 -14.00 -15.33 -10.65
C ASP A 165 -13.84 -14.04 -11.47
N ALA A 166 -14.90 -13.23 -11.59
CA ALA A 166 -14.83 -11.92 -12.26
C ALA A 166 -13.95 -10.92 -11.50
N GLU A 167 -13.99 -10.88 -10.16
CA GLU A 167 -13.13 -10.04 -9.35
C GLU A 167 -11.67 -10.50 -9.41
N ALA A 168 -11.43 -11.82 -9.36
CA ALA A 168 -10.09 -12.37 -9.54
C ALA A 168 -9.52 -12.02 -10.92
N ALA A 169 -10.32 -12.15 -11.98
CA ALA A 169 -9.94 -11.75 -13.34
C ALA A 169 -9.63 -10.25 -13.43
N ALA A 170 -10.37 -9.39 -12.70
CA ALA A 170 -10.10 -7.95 -12.67
C ALA A 170 -8.72 -7.65 -12.06
N TYR A 171 -8.29 -8.37 -11.02
CA TYR A 171 -6.92 -8.25 -10.49
C TYR A 171 -5.85 -8.66 -11.51
N GLY A 172 -6.10 -9.68 -12.31
CA GLY A 172 -5.19 -10.15 -13.36
C GLY A 172 -5.16 -9.31 -14.63
N ALA A 173 -6.23 -8.53 -14.90
CA ALA A 173 -6.41 -7.80 -16.15
C ALA A 173 -5.24 -6.88 -16.56
N PRO A 174 -4.53 -6.20 -15.62
CA PRO A 174 -3.37 -5.39 -15.98
C PRO A 174 -2.14 -6.17 -16.45
N PHE A 175 -2.14 -7.49 -16.35
CA PHE A 175 -0.96 -8.35 -16.52
C PHE A 175 -1.21 -9.46 -17.55
N PRO A 176 -1.47 -9.12 -18.84
CA PRO A 176 -1.87 -10.11 -19.86
C PRO A 176 -0.79 -11.13 -20.18
N ASP A 177 0.48 -10.77 -20.04
CA ASP A 177 1.63 -11.65 -20.29
C ASP A 177 2.85 -11.23 -19.45
N ALA A 178 3.95 -11.98 -19.55
CA ALA A 178 5.17 -11.79 -18.76
C ALA A 178 5.82 -10.41 -18.95
N THR A 179 5.62 -9.73 -20.09
CA THR A 179 6.20 -8.40 -20.36
C THR A 179 5.58 -7.32 -19.48
N TYR A 180 4.33 -7.52 -19.04
CA TYR A 180 3.63 -6.62 -18.13
C TYR A 180 3.90 -6.92 -16.64
N LYS A 181 4.74 -7.90 -16.32
CA LYS A 181 4.94 -8.40 -14.95
C LYS A 181 6.32 -8.10 -14.36
N ALA A 182 7.09 -7.17 -14.95
CA ALA A 182 8.38 -6.78 -14.40
C ALA A 182 8.25 -6.28 -12.95
N GLY A 183 7.29 -5.40 -12.66
CA GLY A 183 6.99 -4.97 -11.29
C GLY A 183 6.56 -6.11 -10.37
N VAL A 184 5.73 -7.04 -10.86
CA VAL A 184 5.27 -8.22 -10.09
C VAL A 184 6.44 -9.09 -9.66
N ARG A 185 7.42 -9.33 -10.57
CA ARG A 185 8.64 -10.10 -10.26
C ARG A 185 9.56 -9.37 -9.31
N ARG A 186 9.72 -8.06 -9.54
CA ARG A 186 10.77 -7.29 -8.89
C ARG A 186 10.44 -6.91 -7.45
N PHE A 187 9.19 -6.58 -7.13
CA PHE A 187 8.80 -6.08 -5.81
C PHE A 187 9.17 -7.03 -4.65
N PRO A 188 8.94 -8.35 -4.71
CA PRO A 188 9.38 -9.25 -3.62
C PRO A 188 10.89 -9.26 -3.39
N GLU A 189 11.68 -8.97 -4.42
CA GLU A 189 13.15 -8.89 -4.32
C GLU A 189 13.64 -7.59 -3.68
N LEU A 190 12.87 -6.49 -3.82
CA LEU A 190 13.20 -5.17 -3.30
C LEU A 190 12.89 -5.01 -1.81
N VAL A 191 12.17 -5.94 -1.19
CA VAL A 191 11.93 -5.87 0.27
C VAL A 191 13.27 -5.96 1.00
N MET A 192 13.57 -4.94 1.80
CA MET A 192 14.86 -4.76 2.46
C MET A 192 15.04 -5.76 3.60
N VAL A 193 15.59 -6.92 3.28
CA VAL A 193 15.88 -8.01 4.22
C VAL A 193 17.33 -8.06 4.68
N GLU A 194 18.21 -7.25 4.03
CA GLU A 194 19.62 -7.10 4.38
C GLU A 194 19.92 -5.63 4.68
N PRO A 195 20.88 -5.33 5.59
CA PRO A 195 21.13 -3.97 6.08
C PRO A 195 21.62 -2.97 5.02
N ASP A 196 22.23 -3.46 3.95
CA ASP A 196 22.83 -2.66 2.87
C ASP A 196 21.92 -2.46 1.66
N MET A 197 20.69 -2.97 1.71
CA MET A 197 19.72 -2.80 0.62
C MET A 197 19.23 -1.35 0.52
N GLU A 198 18.95 -0.95 -0.74
CA GLU A 198 18.35 0.34 -1.04
C GLU A 198 17.04 0.52 -0.26
N GLY A 199 16.89 1.66 0.43
CA GLY A 199 15.68 1.99 1.19
C GLY A 199 15.79 1.72 2.70
N VAL A 200 16.75 0.92 3.17
CA VAL A 200 16.92 0.58 4.59
C VAL A 200 17.08 1.85 5.44
N GLU A 201 18.00 2.74 5.09
CA GLU A 201 18.25 3.98 5.84
C GLU A 201 16.96 4.86 5.88
N THR A 202 16.25 4.94 4.75
CA THR A 202 14.99 5.69 4.66
C THR A 202 13.91 5.10 5.57
N SER A 203 13.78 3.77 5.61
CA SER A 203 12.82 3.07 6.46
C SER A 203 13.17 3.17 7.95
N GLN A 204 14.47 3.11 8.29
CA GLN A 204 14.95 3.30 9.68
C GLN A 204 14.64 4.72 10.17
N ARG A 205 14.93 5.75 9.34
CA ARG A 205 14.57 7.14 9.65
C ARG A 205 13.06 7.29 9.83
N ALA A 206 12.27 6.63 8.99
CA ALA A 206 10.81 6.64 9.12
C ALA A 206 10.36 5.97 10.43
N ALA A 207 10.93 4.81 10.80
CA ALA A 207 10.61 4.14 12.06
C ALA A 207 10.90 5.05 13.27
N ASP A 208 12.02 5.73 13.27
CA ASP A 208 12.38 6.70 14.31
C ASP A 208 11.36 7.84 14.38
N TRP A 209 10.95 8.39 13.24
CA TRP A 209 9.97 9.47 13.17
C TRP A 209 8.58 9.01 13.66
N TRP A 210 8.10 7.85 13.23
CA TRP A 210 6.82 7.31 13.70
C TRP A 210 6.80 7.09 15.21
N ALA A 211 7.93 6.69 15.79
CA ALA A 211 8.04 6.46 17.22
C ALA A 211 8.09 7.75 18.04
N ARG A 212 8.65 8.84 17.52
CA ARG A 212 8.93 10.06 18.28
C ARG A 212 8.05 11.23 17.91
N ASP A 213 7.85 11.46 16.61
CA ASP A 213 7.34 12.72 16.09
C ASP A 213 5.89 12.64 15.63
N TRP A 214 5.37 11.43 15.33
CA TRP A 214 3.98 11.25 14.94
C TRP A 214 3.02 11.70 16.05
N GLN A 215 2.05 12.55 15.68
CA GLN A 215 1.04 13.10 16.58
C GLN A 215 -0.39 12.95 16.06
N GLY A 216 -0.53 12.41 14.84
CA GLY A 216 -1.81 12.20 14.21
C GLY A 216 -2.57 11.01 14.78
N GLU A 217 -3.80 10.87 14.36
CA GLU A 217 -4.65 9.73 14.74
C GLU A 217 -4.29 8.51 13.88
N THR A 218 -4.31 7.33 14.49
CA THR A 218 -4.02 6.06 13.81
C THR A 218 -5.16 5.09 14.01
N PHE A 219 -5.54 4.39 12.94
CA PHE A 219 -6.38 3.21 12.98
C PHE A 219 -5.63 2.04 12.34
N MET A 220 -5.64 0.89 13.00
CA MET A 220 -5.00 -0.32 12.50
C MET A 220 -6.03 -1.42 12.33
N ALA A 221 -6.04 -2.06 11.14
CA ALA A 221 -6.81 -3.28 10.89
C ALA A 221 -5.88 -4.39 10.42
N VAL A 222 -6.13 -5.61 10.89
CA VAL A 222 -5.26 -6.76 10.63
C VAL A 222 -6.06 -7.95 10.17
N GLY A 223 -5.67 -8.51 9.02
CA GLY A 223 -6.12 -9.82 8.59
C GLY A 223 -5.46 -10.92 9.42
N GLY A 224 -6.25 -11.58 10.26
CA GLY A 224 -5.77 -12.57 11.22
C GLY A 224 -5.16 -13.82 10.57
N ALA A 225 -5.62 -14.14 9.37
CA ALA A 225 -5.16 -15.31 8.59
C ALA A 225 -4.00 -15.02 7.64
N ASP A 226 -3.39 -13.83 7.67
CA ASP A 226 -2.23 -13.50 6.82
C ASP A 226 -0.96 -14.24 7.29
N PRO A 227 -0.39 -15.15 6.49
CA PRO A 227 0.84 -15.86 6.88
C PRO A 227 2.11 -15.02 6.65
N VAL A 228 2.01 -13.86 5.98
CA VAL A 228 3.17 -13.05 5.53
C VAL A 228 3.39 -11.86 6.46
N LEU A 229 2.39 -10.99 6.58
CA LEU A 229 2.44 -9.76 7.38
C LEU A 229 1.28 -9.71 8.41
N GLY A 230 0.92 -10.87 8.95
CA GLY A 230 -0.18 -11.03 9.90
C GLY A 230 0.11 -10.50 11.31
N PRO A 231 -0.68 -10.92 12.32
CA PRO A 231 -0.67 -10.32 13.64
C PRO A 231 0.70 -10.13 14.29
N PRO A 232 1.66 -11.10 14.23
CA PRO A 232 2.97 -10.89 14.85
C PRO A 232 3.81 -9.77 14.22
N VAL A 233 3.66 -9.54 12.91
CA VAL A 233 4.36 -8.45 12.19
C VAL A 233 3.67 -7.12 12.50
N MET A 234 2.34 -7.11 12.46
CA MET A 234 1.55 -5.91 12.73
C MET A 234 1.71 -5.43 14.18
N GLU A 235 1.86 -6.34 15.14
CA GLU A 235 2.15 -5.96 16.53
C GLU A 235 3.53 -5.26 16.67
N LYS A 236 4.54 -5.74 15.93
CA LYS A 236 5.84 -5.04 15.88
C LYS A 236 5.70 -3.65 15.30
N LEU A 237 4.93 -3.50 14.22
CA LEU A 237 4.67 -2.20 13.59
C LEU A 237 3.87 -1.30 14.53
N ARG A 238 2.84 -1.83 15.22
CA ARG A 238 2.05 -1.11 16.21
C ARG A 238 2.94 -0.50 17.29
N ALA A 239 3.88 -1.27 17.81
CA ALA A 239 4.82 -0.81 18.84
C ALA A 239 5.79 0.29 18.33
N GLN A 240 6.00 0.39 17.02
CA GLN A 240 6.84 1.43 16.41
C GLN A 240 6.07 2.74 16.13
N ILE A 241 4.72 2.71 16.09
CA ILE A 241 3.92 3.90 15.79
C ILE A 241 3.39 4.49 17.10
N ARG A 242 3.84 5.69 17.43
CA ARG A 242 3.42 6.41 18.64
C ARG A 242 1.90 6.55 18.67
N GLY A 243 1.30 6.12 19.79
CA GLY A 243 -0.13 6.25 20.01
C GLY A 243 -1.01 5.33 19.16
N CYS A 244 -0.43 4.33 18.46
CA CYS A 244 -1.20 3.37 17.69
C CYS A 244 -2.08 2.51 18.62
N PRO A 245 -3.41 2.47 18.40
CA PRO A 245 -4.33 1.73 19.26
C PRO A 245 -4.23 0.21 19.03
N GLU A 246 -4.99 -0.55 19.84
CA GLU A 246 -5.22 -1.97 19.55
C GLU A 246 -5.89 -2.14 18.18
N PRO A 247 -5.47 -3.13 17.39
CA PRO A 247 -5.98 -3.30 16.04
C PRO A 247 -7.39 -3.90 16.01
N MET A 248 -8.16 -3.53 14.99
CA MET A 248 -9.31 -4.31 14.56
C MET A 248 -8.82 -5.57 13.87
N ILE A 249 -9.09 -6.75 14.45
CA ILE A 249 -8.71 -8.04 13.83
C ILE A 249 -9.90 -8.58 13.03
N ILE A 250 -9.65 -8.94 11.77
CA ILE A 250 -10.60 -9.68 10.93
C ILE A 250 -10.05 -11.10 10.78
N GLU A 251 -10.53 -12.01 11.59
CA GLU A 251 -9.97 -13.36 11.75
C GLU A 251 -9.91 -14.15 10.43
N GLU A 252 -10.93 -14.03 9.58
CA GLU A 252 -11.02 -14.71 8.29
C GLU A 252 -10.30 -14.01 7.15
N ALA A 253 -9.86 -12.76 7.36
CA ALA A 253 -9.13 -12.02 6.34
C ALA A 253 -7.67 -12.47 6.30
N GLY A 254 -7.18 -12.70 5.08
CA GLY A 254 -5.76 -12.89 4.80
C GLY A 254 -5.05 -11.57 4.57
N HIS A 255 -4.06 -11.61 3.68
CA HIS A 255 -3.17 -10.48 3.39
C HIS A 255 -3.89 -9.22 2.86
N PHE A 256 -4.95 -9.38 2.07
CA PHE A 256 -5.65 -8.26 1.42
C PHE A 256 -6.92 -7.90 2.20
N VAL A 257 -6.75 -7.24 3.34
CA VAL A 257 -7.81 -6.84 4.28
C VAL A 257 -8.89 -5.97 3.62
N GLN A 258 -8.53 -5.25 2.57
CA GLN A 258 -9.43 -4.38 1.81
C GLN A 258 -10.59 -5.13 1.14
N GLU A 259 -10.54 -6.45 1.03
CA GLU A 259 -11.71 -7.24 0.60
C GLU A 259 -12.82 -7.25 1.65
N TRP A 260 -12.51 -6.95 2.91
CA TRP A 260 -13.43 -6.58 3.99
C TRP A 260 -13.50 -5.06 4.20
N GLY A 261 -13.20 -4.29 3.15
CA GLY A 261 -12.89 -2.87 3.21
C GLY A 261 -14.01 -1.98 3.72
N ALA A 262 -15.28 -2.25 3.40
CA ALA A 262 -16.37 -1.38 3.84
C ALA A 262 -16.53 -1.33 5.38
N PRO A 263 -16.59 -2.45 6.12
CA PRO A 263 -16.57 -2.40 7.60
C PRO A 263 -15.29 -1.82 8.17
N VAL A 264 -14.12 -2.08 7.58
CA VAL A 264 -12.84 -1.51 8.02
C VAL A 264 -12.84 0.02 7.87
N ALA A 265 -13.29 0.53 6.72
CA ALA A 265 -13.39 1.97 6.47
C ALA A 265 -14.37 2.66 7.44
N ARG A 266 -15.55 2.04 7.71
CA ARG A 266 -16.51 2.57 8.67
C ARG A 266 -15.91 2.65 10.08
N ALA A 267 -15.28 1.56 10.54
CA ALA A 267 -14.66 1.53 11.86
C ALA A 267 -13.54 2.59 11.99
N ALA A 268 -12.79 2.84 10.92
CA ALA A 268 -11.78 3.90 10.90
C ALA A 268 -12.42 5.28 11.01
N LEU A 269 -13.50 5.55 10.25
CA LEU A 269 -14.23 6.83 10.33
C LEU A 269 -14.85 7.04 11.71
N GLU A 270 -15.45 6.00 12.32
CA GLU A 270 -15.97 6.03 13.69
C GLU A 270 -14.85 6.35 14.70
N ALA A 271 -13.69 5.70 14.58
CA ALA A 271 -12.54 5.95 15.44
C ALA A 271 -12.01 7.39 15.33
N PHE A 272 -12.15 8.02 14.17
CA PHE A 272 -11.78 9.41 13.93
C PHE A 272 -12.90 10.42 14.19
N GLY A 273 -14.08 9.97 14.65
CA GLY A 273 -15.23 10.83 14.93
C GLY A 273 -15.86 11.45 13.69
N GLU A 274 -15.83 10.75 12.55
CA GLU A 274 -16.38 11.20 11.26
C GLU A 274 -17.71 10.54 10.87
N LEU A 275 -18.22 9.62 11.70
CA LEU A 275 -19.54 8.97 11.59
C LEU A 275 -20.32 9.15 12.90
#